data_a978dd606403688768653250e14228fa
#
_entry.id   a978dd606403688768653250e14228fa
#
_cell.length_a   1.000
_cell.length_b   1.000
_cell.length_c   1.000
_cell.angle_alpha   90.00
_cell.angle_beta   90.00
_cell.angle_gamma   90.00
#
_symmetry.space_group_name_H-M   'P 1'
#
loop_
_entity.id
_entity.type
_entity.pdbx_description
1 polymer ?
#
loop_
_entity_poly.entity_id
_entity_poly.type
_entity_poly.pdbx_seq_one_letter_code
_entity_poly.pdbx_strand_id
1 'polypeptide(L)'
;MFIAIIDDEPDLACLFKEALSQIDGAEVFAFTDPLLALEHFQTNHQNYRVVISDYRMPTMTGMELLSTVKEVNPAVTRIMMSAFEIQDGLFQEFKCVDKFLQKPVLMTDLINEVRMLITKMQIGDTNRIS
;
A
#
# COMPACT_ATOMS: atom_id res chain seq x y z
N MET A 1 -4.40 -13.40 1.65
CA MET A 1 -3.37 -12.36 1.48
C MET A 1 -3.72 -11.15 2.34
N PHE A 2 -2.73 -10.54 2.92
CA PHE A 2 -2.91 -9.36 3.75
C PHE A 2 -2.69 -8.09 2.94
N ILE A 3 -3.54 -7.09 3.20
CA ILE A 3 -3.42 -5.74 2.67
C ILE A 3 -3.44 -4.78 3.84
N ALA A 4 -2.48 -3.87 3.93
CA ALA A 4 -2.48 -2.81 4.94
C ALA A 4 -2.84 -1.48 4.31
N ILE A 5 -3.66 -0.71 5.02
CA ILE A 5 -3.95 0.69 4.70
C ILE A 5 -3.58 1.55 5.90
N ILE A 6 -2.70 2.52 5.68
CA ILE A 6 -2.22 3.39 6.75
C ILE A 6 -2.57 4.83 6.39
N ASP A 7 -3.44 5.43 7.21
CA ASP A 7 -3.90 6.80 7.05
C ASP A 7 -4.17 7.36 8.44
N ASP A 8 -3.62 8.53 8.75
CA ASP A 8 -3.78 9.14 10.07
C ASP A 8 -5.20 9.66 10.33
N GLU A 9 -6.04 9.72 9.30
CA GLU A 9 -7.46 10.04 9.45
C GLU A 9 -8.26 8.75 9.65
N PRO A 10 -8.80 8.51 10.87
CA PRO A 10 -9.48 7.23 11.17
C PRO A 10 -10.66 6.92 10.26
N ASP A 11 -11.45 7.94 9.91
CA ASP A 11 -12.62 7.75 9.06
C ASP A 11 -12.22 7.27 7.66
N LEU A 12 -11.16 7.86 7.08
CA LEU A 12 -10.65 7.45 5.77
C LEU A 12 -10.05 6.05 5.82
N ALA A 13 -9.26 5.76 6.85
CA ALA A 13 -8.69 4.42 7.01
C ALA A 13 -9.79 3.35 7.04
N CYS A 14 -10.87 3.63 7.78
CA CYS A 14 -12.01 2.72 7.89
C CYS A 14 -12.74 2.54 6.55
N LEU A 15 -12.98 3.62 5.82
CA LEU A 15 -13.63 3.57 4.51
C LEU A 15 -12.80 2.79 3.50
N PHE A 16 -11.49 3.02 3.45
CA PHE A 16 -10.60 2.29 2.56
C PHE A 16 -10.56 0.81 2.92
N LYS A 17 -10.55 0.49 4.21
CA LYS A 17 -10.60 -0.91 4.66
C LYS A 17 -11.86 -1.60 4.17
N GLU A 18 -13.02 -0.98 4.31
CA GLU A 18 -14.29 -1.54 3.82
C GLU A 18 -14.24 -1.79 2.33
N ALA A 19 -13.76 -0.81 1.57
CA ALA A 19 -13.67 -0.91 0.12
C ALA A 19 -12.75 -2.05 -0.31
N LEU A 20 -11.55 -2.12 0.28
CA LEU A 20 -10.57 -3.15 -0.08
C LEU A 20 -10.98 -4.55 0.38
N SER A 21 -11.81 -4.65 1.40
CA SER A 21 -12.31 -5.94 1.88
C SER A 21 -13.23 -6.64 0.89
N GLN A 22 -13.67 -5.95 -0.15
CA GLN A 22 -14.44 -6.54 -1.26
C GLN A 22 -13.58 -7.41 -2.18
N ILE A 23 -12.27 -7.28 -2.10
CA ILE A 23 -11.35 -8.08 -2.92
C ILE A 23 -11.30 -9.51 -2.39
N ASP A 24 -11.58 -10.47 -3.26
CA ASP A 24 -11.61 -11.89 -2.88
C ASP A 24 -10.24 -12.33 -2.34
N GLY A 25 -10.27 -13.02 -1.19
CA GLY A 25 -9.06 -13.53 -0.55
C GLY A 25 -8.27 -12.49 0.23
N ALA A 26 -8.72 -11.24 0.27
CA ALA A 26 -8.02 -10.18 0.98
C ALA A 26 -8.47 -10.12 2.43
N GLU A 27 -7.48 -10.01 3.32
CA GLU A 27 -7.69 -9.64 4.72
C GLU A 27 -7.04 -8.28 4.92
N VAL A 28 -7.84 -7.27 5.24
CA VAL A 28 -7.39 -5.87 5.24
C VAL A 28 -7.24 -5.37 6.67
N PHE A 29 -6.08 -4.78 6.93
CA PHE A 29 -5.75 -4.18 8.23
C PHE A 29 -5.59 -2.67 8.05
N ALA A 30 -6.36 -1.90 8.81
CA ALA A 30 -6.28 -0.44 8.79
C ALA A 30 -5.55 0.07 10.03
N PHE A 31 -4.62 0.98 9.80
CA PHE A 31 -3.82 1.58 10.87
C PHE A 31 -3.87 3.10 10.75
N THR A 32 -3.99 3.76 11.89
CA THR A 32 -3.80 5.22 11.96
C THR A 32 -2.43 5.59 12.48
N ASP A 33 -1.73 4.63 13.12
CA ASP A 33 -0.37 4.81 13.61
C ASP A 33 0.60 4.00 12.75
N PRO A 34 1.53 4.66 12.04
CA PRO A 34 2.47 3.97 11.17
C PRO A 34 3.40 3.01 11.91
N LEU A 35 3.70 3.26 13.18
CA LEU A 35 4.56 2.36 13.95
C LEU A 35 3.88 1.03 14.23
N LEU A 36 2.58 1.05 14.55
CA LEU A 36 1.80 -0.18 14.71
C LEU A 36 1.68 -0.94 13.38
N ALA A 37 1.54 -0.22 12.29
CA ALA A 37 1.50 -0.84 10.95
C ALA A 37 2.80 -1.58 10.66
N LEU A 38 3.94 -0.96 10.92
CA LEU A 38 5.24 -1.60 10.70
C LEU A 38 5.45 -2.82 11.58
N GLU A 39 5.05 -2.73 12.85
CA GLU A 39 5.14 -3.86 13.77
C GLU A 39 4.36 -5.07 13.25
N HIS A 40 3.12 -4.85 12.84
CA HIS A 40 2.29 -5.90 12.27
C HIS A 40 2.88 -6.44 10.96
N PHE A 41 3.37 -5.54 10.11
CA PHE A 41 3.98 -5.93 8.85
C PHE A 41 5.24 -6.79 9.08
N GLN A 42 6.13 -6.40 9.98
CA GLN A 42 7.36 -7.14 10.24
C GLN A 42 7.08 -8.55 10.73
N THR A 43 6.03 -8.73 11.54
CA THR A 43 5.65 -10.04 12.06
C THR A 43 4.98 -10.91 10.99
N ASN A 44 4.28 -10.30 10.03
CA ASN A 44 3.42 -11.02 9.08
C ASN A 44 3.82 -10.78 7.62
N HIS A 45 5.01 -10.31 7.32
CA HIS A 45 5.37 -9.82 5.99
C HIS A 45 5.19 -10.86 4.87
N GLN A 46 5.33 -12.14 5.18
CA GLN A 46 5.15 -13.20 4.18
C GLN A 46 3.69 -13.36 3.72
N ASN A 47 2.73 -12.91 4.54
CA ASN A 47 1.32 -12.94 4.21
C ASN A 47 0.85 -11.68 3.46
N TYR A 48 1.66 -10.61 3.50
CA TYR A 48 1.31 -9.34 2.88
C TYR A 48 1.54 -9.36 1.37
N ARG A 49 0.60 -8.78 0.64
CA ARG A 49 0.71 -8.55 -0.80
C ARG A 49 0.79 -7.09 -1.16
N VAL A 50 0.11 -6.23 -0.39
CA VAL A 50 0.01 -4.80 -0.69
C VAL A 50 0.08 -4.00 0.61
N VAL A 51 0.85 -2.92 0.60
CA VAL A 51 0.85 -1.92 1.67
C VAL A 51 0.56 -0.56 1.04
N ILE A 52 -0.48 0.10 1.52
CA ILE A 52 -0.93 1.39 1.03
C ILE A 52 -0.77 2.40 2.16
N SER A 53 -0.02 3.48 1.92
CA SER A 53 0.25 4.48 2.94
C SER A 53 -0.02 5.88 2.45
N ASP A 54 -0.60 6.70 3.31
CA ASP A 54 -0.62 8.14 3.12
C ASP A 54 0.82 8.68 3.21
N TYR A 55 1.09 9.76 2.49
CA TYR A 55 2.42 10.39 2.52
C TYR A 55 2.68 11.09 3.85
N ARG A 56 1.74 11.95 4.28
CA ARG A 56 1.90 12.74 5.51
C ARG A 56 1.22 12.09 6.70
N MET A 57 2.04 11.74 7.69
CA MET A 57 1.59 11.20 8.97
C MET A 57 2.45 11.79 10.08
N PRO A 58 1.93 11.90 11.33
CA PRO A 58 2.61 12.65 12.39
C PRO A 58 4.00 12.15 12.78
N THR A 59 4.23 10.84 12.85
CA THR A 59 5.48 10.28 13.38
C THR A 59 6.47 9.87 12.32
N MET A 60 5.98 9.61 11.11
CA MET A 60 6.80 9.07 10.03
C MET A 60 6.10 9.36 8.71
N THR A 61 6.85 9.61 7.65
CA THR A 61 6.27 9.79 6.32
C THR A 61 5.95 8.43 5.70
N GLY A 62 5.03 8.44 4.72
CA GLY A 62 4.76 7.24 3.93
C GLY A 62 5.99 6.73 3.20
N MET A 63 6.90 7.63 2.82
CA MET A 63 8.17 7.28 2.22
C MET A 63 9.03 6.42 3.15
N GLU A 64 9.20 6.87 4.39
CA GLU A 64 9.97 6.15 5.39
C GLU A 64 9.35 4.76 5.68
N LEU A 65 8.03 4.72 5.79
CA LEU A 65 7.30 3.48 6.02
C LEU A 65 7.50 2.50 4.86
N LEU A 66 7.27 2.95 3.62
CA LEU A 66 7.37 2.08 2.45
C LEU A 66 8.82 1.67 2.15
N SER A 67 9.81 2.51 2.50
CA SER A 67 11.22 2.12 2.42
C SER A 67 11.51 0.94 3.34
N THR A 68 10.99 0.98 4.57
CA THR A 68 11.15 -0.12 5.52
C THR A 68 10.45 -1.39 5.03
N VAL A 69 9.26 -1.25 4.46
CA VAL A 69 8.54 -2.38 3.86
C VAL A 69 9.38 -3.04 2.78
N LYS A 70 9.98 -2.24 1.91
CA LYS A 70 10.84 -2.74 0.83
C LYS A 70 12.06 -3.50 1.37
N GLU A 71 12.68 -2.98 2.42
CA GLU A 71 13.83 -3.64 3.04
C GLU A 71 13.46 -5.00 3.64
N VAL A 72 12.29 -5.08 4.28
CA VAL A 72 11.84 -6.32 4.93
C VAL A 72 11.38 -7.34 3.91
N ASN A 73 10.58 -6.92 2.92
CA ASN A 73 10.08 -7.82 1.88
C ASN A 73 9.83 -7.06 0.57
N PRO A 74 10.80 -7.06 -0.34
CA PRO A 74 10.68 -6.30 -1.60
C PRO A 74 9.61 -6.83 -2.55
N ALA A 75 9.07 -8.02 -2.32
CA ALA A 75 8.02 -8.59 -3.16
C ALA A 75 6.63 -7.97 -2.91
N VAL A 76 6.46 -7.25 -1.79
CA VAL A 76 5.20 -6.60 -1.45
C VAL A 76 5.01 -5.35 -2.31
N THR A 77 3.82 -5.20 -2.91
CA THR A 77 3.49 -4.02 -3.69
C THR A 77 3.27 -2.83 -2.76
N ARG A 78 3.87 -1.70 -3.10
CA ARG A 78 3.87 -0.50 -2.26
C ARG A 78 3.17 0.64 -3.00
N ILE A 79 2.10 1.15 -2.40
CA ILE A 79 1.29 2.24 -2.96
C ILE A 79 1.32 3.41 -2.01
N MET A 80 1.55 4.61 -2.52
CA MET A 80 1.49 5.83 -1.72
C MET A 80 0.38 6.74 -2.22
N MET A 81 -0.40 7.29 -1.28
CA MET A 81 -1.42 8.29 -1.55
C MET A 81 -0.93 9.65 -1.07
N SER A 82 -1.13 10.70 -1.86
CA SER A 82 -0.70 12.03 -1.50
C SER A 82 -1.68 13.09 -2.02
N ALA A 83 -1.87 14.14 -1.24
CA ALA A 83 -2.61 15.33 -1.67
C ALA A 83 -1.79 16.24 -2.58
N PHE A 84 -0.48 16.01 -2.67
CA PHE A 84 0.42 16.81 -3.49
C PHE A 84 0.62 16.20 -4.85
N GLU A 85 0.69 17.06 -5.87
CA GLU A 85 1.14 16.61 -7.19
C GLU A 85 2.60 16.18 -7.08
N ILE A 86 2.87 14.96 -7.52
CA ILE A 86 4.22 14.46 -7.57
C ILE A 86 4.75 14.75 -8.97
N GLN A 87 5.68 15.69 -9.07
CA GLN A 87 6.31 16.03 -10.33
C GLN A 87 7.22 14.90 -10.77
N ASP A 88 7.33 14.70 -12.09
CA ASP A 88 8.10 13.60 -12.69
C ASP A 88 9.54 13.48 -12.14
N GLY A 89 10.19 14.61 -11.86
CA GLY A 89 11.54 14.62 -11.32
C GLY A 89 11.66 14.06 -9.91
N LEU A 90 10.62 14.24 -9.09
CA LEU A 90 10.57 13.70 -7.73
C LEU A 90 10.24 12.20 -7.72
N PHE A 91 9.53 11.74 -8.74
CA PHE A 91 9.13 10.34 -8.86
C PHE A 91 10.34 9.40 -8.86
N GLN A 92 11.45 9.81 -9.47
CA GLN A 92 12.66 9.00 -9.54
C GLN A 92 13.34 8.82 -8.17
N GLU A 93 13.10 9.74 -7.22
CA GLU A 93 13.64 9.65 -5.88
C GLU A 93 12.85 8.68 -5.01
N PHE A 94 11.61 8.35 -5.39
CA PHE A 94 10.71 7.49 -4.64
C PHE A 94 10.76 6.03 -5.11
N LYS A 95 11.97 5.47 -5.15
CA LYS A 95 12.19 4.08 -5.62
C LYS A 95 11.51 3.01 -4.79
N CYS A 96 11.10 3.34 -3.57
CA CYS A 96 10.40 2.42 -2.69
C CYS A 96 8.90 2.35 -2.98
N VAL A 97 8.38 3.13 -3.93
CA VAL A 97 6.96 3.20 -4.25
C VAL A 97 6.71 2.62 -5.64
N ASP A 98 5.78 1.67 -5.73
CA ASP A 98 5.42 1.06 -7.00
C ASP A 98 4.33 1.85 -7.73
N LYS A 99 3.45 2.52 -6.97
CA LYS A 99 2.36 3.31 -7.54
C LYS A 99 2.02 4.49 -6.65
N PHE A 100 1.80 5.66 -7.28
CA PHE A 100 1.29 6.85 -6.61
C PHE A 100 -0.16 7.09 -6.99
N LEU A 101 -0.99 7.41 -5.98
CA LEU A 101 -2.36 7.82 -6.18
C LEU A 101 -2.54 9.21 -5.56
N GLN A 102 -3.05 10.15 -6.35
CA GLN A 102 -3.30 11.51 -5.88
C GLN A 102 -4.65 11.59 -5.16
N LYS A 103 -4.65 12.19 -3.98
CA LYS A 103 -5.89 12.43 -3.24
C LYS A 103 -6.68 13.59 -3.88
N PRO A 104 -8.01 13.56 -3.88
CA PRO A 104 -8.85 12.53 -3.29
C PRO A 104 -8.90 11.26 -4.15
N VAL A 105 -8.74 10.10 -3.52
CA VAL A 105 -8.79 8.80 -4.20
C VAL A 105 -10.19 8.23 -4.11
N LEU A 106 -10.80 7.93 -5.26
CA LEU A 106 -12.09 7.26 -5.28
C LEU A 106 -11.92 5.80 -4.86
N MET A 107 -12.87 5.30 -4.07
CA MET A 107 -12.82 3.92 -3.57
C MET A 107 -12.77 2.89 -4.70
N THR A 108 -13.55 3.13 -5.77
CA THR A 108 -13.57 2.26 -6.95
C THR A 108 -12.21 2.25 -7.65
N ASP A 109 -11.54 3.39 -7.75
CA ASP A 109 -10.23 3.50 -8.38
C ASP A 109 -9.18 2.75 -7.57
N LEU A 110 -9.23 2.86 -6.25
CA LEU A 110 -8.31 2.14 -5.38
C LEU A 110 -8.49 0.64 -5.51
N ILE A 111 -9.73 0.16 -5.46
CA ILE A 111 -10.04 -1.27 -5.61
C ILE A 111 -9.52 -1.79 -6.96
N ASN A 112 -9.78 -1.07 -8.04
CA ASN A 112 -9.36 -1.48 -9.38
C ASN A 112 -7.85 -1.50 -9.51
N GLU A 113 -7.16 -0.50 -8.95
CA GLU A 113 -5.70 -0.44 -8.98
C GLU A 113 -5.07 -1.61 -8.24
N VAL A 114 -5.58 -1.91 -7.04
CA VAL A 114 -5.07 -3.03 -6.23
C VAL A 114 -5.33 -4.35 -6.93
N ARG A 115 -6.52 -4.56 -7.48
CA ARG A 115 -6.84 -5.78 -8.24
C ARG A 115 -5.91 -5.97 -9.44
N MET A 116 -5.63 -4.89 -10.15
CA MET A 116 -4.74 -4.93 -11.32
C MET A 116 -3.32 -5.31 -10.91
N LEU A 117 -2.79 -4.74 -9.84
CA LEU A 117 -1.46 -5.02 -9.34
C LEU A 117 -1.33 -6.46 -8.84
N ILE A 118 -2.34 -6.98 -8.14
CA ILE A 118 -2.37 -8.37 -7.70
C ILE A 118 -2.39 -9.32 -8.90
N THR A 119 -3.19 -9.02 -9.92
CA THR A 119 -3.27 -9.83 -11.13
C THR A 119 -1.93 -9.88 -11.86
N LYS A 120 -1.24 -8.75 -11.96
CA LYS A 120 0.10 -8.70 -12.56
C LYS A 120 1.10 -9.58 -11.82
N MET A 121 1.05 -9.59 -10.48
CA MET A 121 1.92 -10.45 -9.67
C MET A 121 1.66 -11.93 -9.96
N GLN A 122 0.40 -12.33 -10.05
CA GLN A 122 0.01 -13.70 -10.35
C GLN A 122 0.47 -14.14 -11.74
N ILE A 123 0.32 -13.28 -12.74
CA ILE A 123 0.78 -13.54 -14.10
C ILE A 123 2.30 -13.68 -14.12
N GLY A 124 3.02 -12.81 -13.42
CA GLY A 124 4.47 -12.87 -13.30
C GLY A 124 4.94 -14.18 -12.66
N ASP A 125 4.28 -14.62 -11.60
CA ASP A 125 4.59 -15.89 -10.93
C ASP A 125 4.32 -17.09 -11.86
N THR A 126 3.22 -17.05 -12.60
CA THR A 126 2.88 -18.09 -13.57
C THR A 126 3.93 -18.19 -14.68
N ASN A 127 4.40 -17.06 -15.17
CA ASN A 127 5.44 -17.01 -16.19
C ASN A 127 6.79 -17.56 -15.70
N ARG A 128 7.09 -17.42 -14.41
CA ARG A 128 8.31 -17.98 -13.82
C ARG A 128 8.26 -19.50 -13.72
N ILE A 129 7.09 -20.06 -13.54
CA ILE A 129 6.90 -21.50 -13.43
C ILE A 129 6.95 -22.18 -14.80
N SER A 130 6.55 -21.46 -15.81
CA SER A 130 6.57 -21.97 -17.17
C SER A 130 7.93 -21.77 -17.82
#